data_0e1ab4fe4d25f4293d68e756158a34fe
#
_entry.id   0e1ab4fe4d25f4293d68e756158a34fe
#
_cell.length_a   1.000
_cell.length_b   1.000
_cell.length_c   1.000
_cell.angle_alpha   90.00
_cell.angle_beta   90.00
_cell.angle_gamma   90.00
#
_symmetry.space_group_name_H-M   'P 1'
#
loop_
_entity.id
_entity.type
_entity.pdbx_description
1 polymer ?
#
loop_
_entity_poly.entity_id
_entity_poly.type
_entity_poly.pdbx_seq_one_letter_code
_entity_poly.pdbx_strand_id
1 'polypeptide(L)'
;MLDEPAIAGHCTAMQRFFAALLLVAFGILPAACRQQPQGALRAVVIGGEPKIRDPALGPLPPADAVLLENIAQGLVRFDASGNIEGGLAERWNVSDDGLSYIFRIASMNWPDGKKITAQQVARLLKRQLTERSQNPLKDSLGAVDDVVAMTDRVIEIRLLAPRPNLLSLLAQPEFAILRENAGTGPFQAAPMANGSGELRLSREIQQSDDEEPHREQVLLAGETVQNAIGEFGLAKADLVLGGTFVDLPYAQHAKVPGAALRFDPASGLFGLVPTQSAAPFNDPQFRYLLTQALDRNNLVTRLAVPGLAARATLLEPGLDGIAPPPQPAWFGAAVADRLTALRAQLDKDLGKTKPVIRVALPEGPGADLLFDELQRDWGAIGLTVARSKPGAPADFTLIDEVAPSTSPSWFVRHFHCGAVAICDDQADQLMDVARQTPVPQQRYALLAQAAARIDQMQLFIPITAPIRWSLVSGRIQGFAGNRYARHTLTDLEQQPGTGD
;
A
#
# COMPACT_ATOMS: atom_id res chain seq x y z
N MET A 1 78.77 -18.21 -69.71
CA MET A 1 78.51 -19.50 -69.06
C MET A 1 78.57 -19.29 -67.57
N LEU A 2 77.39 -19.52 -66.93
CA LEU A 2 77.14 -19.66 -65.53
C LEU A 2 77.13 -18.38 -64.69
N ASP A 3 76.04 -17.93 -64.44
CA ASP A 3 74.96 -18.12 -63.43
C ASP A 3 75.30 -17.40 -62.11
N GLU A 4 74.62 -16.28 -61.97
CA GLU A 4 74.36 -15.63 -60.71
C GLU A 4 73.22 -16.39 -59.97
N PRO A 5 73.26 -16.43 -58.66
CA PRO A 5 72.01 -16.50 -57.96
C PRO A 5 71.66 -15.23 -57.10
N ALA A 6 70.48 -14.82 -57.25
CA ALA A 6 69.82 -13.69 -56.61
C ALA A 6 69.88 -13.67 -55.11
N ILE A 7 70.27 -12.54 -54.57
CA ILE A 7 69.99 -12.13 -53.16
C ILE A 7 68.75 -11.32 -53.16
N ALA A 8 67.62 -11.98 -53.01
CA ALA A 8 66.33 -11.31 -52.78
C ALA A 8 65.50 -12.15 -51.79
N GLY A 9 65.73 -11.98 -50.53
CA GLY A 9 64.98 -12.78 -49.53
C GLY A 9 64.96 -12.23 -48.09
N HIS A 10 65.71 -11.17 -47.77
CA HIS A 10 65.76 -10.74 -46.36
C HIS A 10 65.02 -9.44 -45.98
N CYS A 11 64.51 -8.68 -46.96
CA CYS A 11 63.81 -7.44 -46.68
C CYS A 11 62.29 -7.59 -46.37
N THR A 12 61.67 -8.71 -46.84
CA THR A 12 60.23 -8.93 -46.66
C THR A 12 59.81 -9.54 -45.32
N ALA A 13 60.74 -10.22 -44.64
CA ALA A 13 60.49 -10.82 -43.31
C ALA A 13 60.44 -9.78 -42.17
N MET A 14 61.27 -8.75 -42.27
CA MET A 14 61.36 -7.71 -41.23
C MET A 14 60.20 -6.71 -41.32
N GLN A 15 59.65 -6.45 -42.49
CA GLN A 15 58.40 -5.63 -42.65
C GLN A 15 57.16 -6.37 -42.17
N ARG A 16 57.08 -7.68 -42.29
CA ARG A 16 55.96 -8.47 -41.78
C ARG A 16 55.95 -8.57 -40.24
N PHE A 17 57.10 -8.56 -39.58
CA PHE A 17 57.22 -8.56 -38.14
C PHE A 17 56.82 -7.22 -37.54
N PHE A 18 57.14 -6.08 -38.15
CA PHE A 18 56.74 -4.75 -37.66
C PHE A 18 55.23 -4.50 -37.87
N ALA A 19 54.63 -5.00 -38.97
CA ALA A 19 53.18 -4.88 -39.19
C ALA A 19 52.37 -5.77 -38.21
N ALA A 20 52.89 -6.96 -37.87
CA ALA A 20 52.24 -7.83 -36.87
C ALA A 20 52.35 -7.27 -35.43
N LEU A 21 53.44 -6.59 -35.06
CA LEU A 21 53.59 -5.96 -33.76
C LEU A 21 52.72 -4.72 -33.58
N LEU A 22 52.44 -3.94 -34.64
CA LEU A 22 51.53 -2.79 -34.65
C LEU A 22 50.05 -3.21 -34.59
N LEU A 23 49.69 -4.37 -35.13
CA LEU A 23 48.32 -4.92 -35.03
C LEU A 23 48.02 -5.52 -33.67
N VAL A 24 48.99 -6.03 -32.95
CA VAL A 24 48.84 -6.56 -31.58
C VAL A 24 48.82 -5.42 -30.55
N ALA A 25 49.50 -4.30 -30.80
CA ALA A 25 49.46 -3.13 -29.90
C ALA A 25 48.14 -2.34 -30.00
N PHE A 26 47.32 -2.49 -31.06
CA PHE A 26 46.01 -1.87 -31.19
C PHE A 26 44.87 -2.71 -30.60
N GLY A 27 45.13 -3.96 -30.20
CA GLY A 27 44.13 -4.89 -29.63
C GLY A 27 44.03 -4.87 -28.12
N ILE A 28 44.83 -4.10 -27.39
CA ILE A 28 44.74 -3.92 -25.92
C ILE A 28 44.45 -2.45 -25.61
N LEU A 29 43.35 -1.95 -26.20
CA LEU A 29 42.59 -0.89 -25.56
C LEU A 29 41.85 -1.59 -24.40
N PRO A 30 42.06 -1.19 -23.13
CA PRO A 30 41.17 -1.62 -22.08
C PRO A 30 39.78 -1.17 -22.56
N ALA A 31 38.87 -2.11 -22.75
CA ALA A 31 37.45 -1.83 -22.70
C ALA A 31 37.24 -1.24 -21.30
N ALA A 32 37.51 0.06 -21.14
CA ALA A 32 36.94 0.82 -20.08
C ALA A 32 35.46 0.61 -20.27
N CYS A 33 34.86 -0.28 -19.46
CA CYS A 33 33.45 -0.29 -19.25
C CYS A 33 33.12 1.16 -18.88
N ARG A 34 32.74 1.97 -19.88
CA ARG A 34 31.99 3.17 -19.61
C ARG A 34 30.71 2.65 -18.97
N GLN A 35 30.69 2.61 -17.64
CA GLN A 35 29.43 2.69 -16.93
C GLN A 35 28.72 3.90 -17.53
N GLN A 36 27.73 3.64 -18.37
CA GLN A 36 26.81 4.72 -18.77
C GLN A 36 26.31 5.28 -17.44
N PRO A 37 26.34 6.62 -17.28
CA PRO A 37 25.76 7.22 -16.08
C PRO A 37 24.35 6.66 -16.00
N GLN A 38 24.06 5.92 -14.93
CA GLN A 38 22.72 5.44 -14.65
C GLN A 38 21.85 6.70 -14.59
N GLY A 39 20.89 6.81 -15.55
CA GLY A 39 19.92 7.90 -15.52
C GLY A 39 19.14 7.85 -14.21
N ALA A 40 18.61 8.97 -13.76
CA ALA A 40 17.74 9.00 -12.58
C ALA A 40 16.61 7.96 -12.73
N LEU A 41 16.36 7.16 -11.68
CA LEU A 41 15.19 6.27 -11.63
C LEU A 41 13.92 7.10 -11.76
N ARG A 42 12.99 6.70 -12.61
CA ARG A 42 11.72 7.38 -12.74
C ARG A 42 10.59 6.56 -12.14
N ALA A 43 10.01 7.07 -11.04
CA ALA A 43 8.85 6.54 -10.36
C ALA A 43 7.61 7.39 -10.69
N VAL A 44 6.56 6.74 -11.13
CA VAL A 44 5.27 7.37 -11.42
C VAL A 44 4.23 6.81 -10.47
N VAL A 45 3.45 7.69 -9.83
CA VAL A 45 2.34 7.28 -8.94
C VAL A 45 1.02 7.58 -9.65
N ILE A 46 0.13 6.59 -9.70
CA ILE A 46 -1.21 6.79 -10.23
C ILE A 46 -1.97 7.76 -9.32
N GLY A 47 -2.35 8.93 -9.84
CA GLY A 47 -3.02 9.99 -9.10
C GLY A 47 -2.58 11.38 -9.52
N GLY A 48 -2.76 12.34 -8.61
CA GLY A 48 -2.37 13.73 -8.81
C GLY A 48 -0.88 13.98 -8.57
N GLU A 49 -0.43 15.19 -8.88
CA GLU A 49 0.95 15.63 -8.61
C GLU A 49 1.35 15.45 -7.14
N PRO A 50 2.57 14.96 -6.85
CA PRO A 50 3.06 14.79 -5.50
C PRO A 50 3.27 16.14 -4.81
N LYS A 51 2.70 16.32 -3.62
CA LYS A 51 2.79 17.54 -2.81
C LYS A 51 3.12 17.20 -1.36
N ILE A 52 3.93 18.02 -0.74
CA ILE A 52 4.21 17.89 0.70
C ILE A 52 2.96 18.34 1.45
N ARG A 53 2.31 17.41 2.13
CA ARG A 53 1.14 17.69 2.98
C ARG A 53 1.42 17.29 4.41
N ASP A 54 0.93 18.08 5.34
CA ASP A 54 0.93 17.72 6.75
C ASP A 54 -0.21 16.73 7.05
N PRO A 55 0.10 15.51 7.50
CA PRO A 55 -0.93 14.50 7.78
C PRO A 55 -1.95 14.91 8.84
N ALA A 56 -1.62 15.88 9.71
CA ALA A 56 -2.56 16.43 10.69
C ALA A 56 -3.69 17.25 10.06
N LEU A 57 -3.60 17.60 8.77
CA LEU A 57 -4.58 18.40 8.05
C LEU A 57 -5.54 17.58 7.18
N GLY A 58 -5.37 16.26 7.10
CA GLY A 58 -6.25 15.38 6.35
C GLY A 58 -5.54 14.16 5.75
N PRO A 59 -6.28 13.32 5.03
CA PRO A 59 -5.74 12.12 4.40
C PRO A 59 -4.73 12.47 3.29
N LEU A 60 -3.76 11.58 3.09
CA LEU A 60 -2.72 11.69 2.07
C LEU A 60 -3.17 11.04 0.76
N PRO A 61 -3.24 11.78 -0.36
CA PRO A 61 -3.30 11.16 -1.69
C PRO A 61 -2.11 10.22 -1.94
N PRO A 62 -2.23 9.20 -2.81
CA PRO A 62 -1.18 8.20 -3.01
C PRO A 62 0.20 8.81 -3.35
N ALA A 63 0.26 9.79 -4.25
CA ALA A 63 1.52 10.44 -4.62
C ALA A 63 2.14 11.24 -3.46
N ASP A 64 1.31 11.88 -2.62
CA ASP A 64 1.76 12.62 -1.44
C ASP A 64 2.30 11.66 -0.37
N ALA A 65 1.66 10.48 -0.20
CA ALA A 65 2.11 9.44 0.72
C ALA A 65 3.50 8.91 0.30
N VAL A 66 3.68 8.53 -0.98
CA VAL A 66 4.97 8.07 -1.52
C VAL A 66 6.04 9.17 -1.36
N LEU A 67 5.71 10.43 -1.67
CA LEU A 67 6.65 11.53 -1.45
C LEU A 67 7.06 11.61 0.02
N LEU A 68 6.08 11.57 0.93
CA LEU A 68 6.32 11.79 2.35
C LEU A 68 7.14 10.67 2.97
N GLU A 69 6.94 9.40 2.58
CA GLU A 69 7.75 8.25 2.99
C GLU A 69 9.24 8.41 2.66
N ASN A 70 9.57 9.19 1.63
CA ASN A 70 10.93 9.34 1.14
C ASN A 70 11.63 10.63 1.62
N ILE A 71 10.88 11.72 1.87
CA ILE A 71 11.45 13.00 2.32
C ILE A 71 11.27 13.28 3.81
N ALA A 72 10.42 12.48 4.47
CA ALA A 72 10.18 12.56 5.91
C ALA A 72 10.19 11.14 6.49
N GLN A 73 10.15 11.04 7.79
CA GLN A 73 10.06 9.76 8.48
C GLN A 73 9.38 9.93 9.83
N GLY A 74 8.72 8.86 10.30
CA GLY A 74 8.25 8.74 11.67
C GLY A 74 9.39 8.42 12.65
N LEU A 75 9.05 8.02 13.86
CA LEU A 75 10.04 7.44 14.79
C LEU A 75 10.64 6.17 14.20
N VAL A 76 9.83 5.37 13.53
CA VAL A 76 10.18 4.18 12.75
C VAL A 76 9.60 4.30 11.36
N ARG A 77 10.02 3.47 10.42
CA ARG A 77 9.52 3.40 9.05
C ARG A 77 9.47 1.96 8.56
N PHE A 78 8.87 1.73 7.41
CA PHE A 78 8.91 0.43 6.73
C PHE A 78 10.13 0.32 5.82
N ASP A 79 10.73 -0.89 5.76
CA ASP A 79 11.58 -1.31 4.64
C ASP A 79 10.72 -1.73 3.43
N ALA A 80 11.34 -2.13 2.32
CA ALA A 80 10.65 -2.57 1.11
C ALA A 80 9.69 -3.76 1.35
N SER A 81 9.99 -4.62 2.32
CA SER A 81 9.19 -5.81 2.66
C SER A 81 8.08 -5.53 3.69
N GLY A 82 7.98 -4.30 4.18
CA GLY A 82 7.04 -3.91 5.23
C GLY A 82 7.47 -4.28 6.65
N ASN A 83 8.76 -4.59 6.86
CA ASN A 83 9.30 -4.73 8.22
C ASN A 83 9.60 -3.36 8.82
N ILE A 84 9.63 -3.31 10.16
CA ILE A 84 9.91 -2.07 10.89
C ILE A 84 11.40 -1.87 11.01
N GLU A 85 11.86 -0.72 10.56
CA GLU A 85 13.24 -0.25 10.75
C GLU A 85 13.29 1.15 11.40
N GLY A 86 14.49 1.59 11.76
CA GLY A 86 14.69 2.91 12.36
C GLY A 86 14.36 4.03 11.37
N GLY A 87 13.62 5.02 11.86
CA GLY A 87 13.41 6.31 11.21
C GLY A 87 14.19 7.40 11.93
N LEU A 88 13.49 8.33 12.59
CA LEU A 88 14.12 9.27 13.51
C LEU A 88 14.76 8.57 14.71
N ALA A 89 14.22 7.41 15.13
CA ALA A 89 14.79 6.63 16.22
C ALA A 89 15.84 5.65 15.67
N GLU A 90 17.06 5.71 16.23
CA GLU A 90 18.14 4.74 15.94
C GLU A 90 17.89 3.38 16.62
N ARG A 91 17.13 3.38 17.71
CA ARG A 91 16.73 2.17 18.47
C ARG A 91 15.54 2.48 19.38
N TRP A 92 14.82 1.43 19.76
CA TRP A 92 13.73 1.52 20.72
C TRP A 92 13.72 0.30 21.65
N ASN A 93 13.03 0.44 22.75
CA ASN A 93 12.78 -0.63 23.71
C ASN A 93 11.32 -0.57 24.17
N VAL A 94 10.72 -1.72 24.43
CA VAL A 94 9.35 -1.86 24.91
C VAL A 94 9.42 -2.46 26.32
N SER A 95 8.67 -1.89 27.27
CA SER A 95 8.57 -2.45 28.62
C SER A 95 7.89 -3.82 28.60
N ASP A 96 8.20 -4.65 29.60
CA ASP A 96 7.69 -6.03 29.70
C ASP A 96 6.15 -6.10 29.76
N ASP A 97 5.50 -5.07 30.30
CA ASP A 97 4.05 -4.91 30.34
C ASP A 97 3.46 -4.35 29.04
N GLY A 98 4.30 -3.93 28.10
CA GLY A 98 3.90 -3.33 26.82
C GLY A 98 3.26 -1.94 26.94
N LEU A 99 3.39 -1.27 28.07
CA LEU A 99 2.79 0.04 28.34
C LEU A 99 3.70 1.23 28.03
N SER A 100 5.00 1.00 27.87
CA SER A 100 5.98 2.06 27.57
C SER A 100 6.86 1.65 26.40
N TYR A 101 6.97 2.56 25.42
CA TYR A 101 7.86 2.48 24.28
C TYR A 101 8.88 3.61 24.37
N ILE A 102 10.15 3.25 24.57
CA ILE A 102 11.24 4.21 24.73
C ILE A 102 12.07 4.26 23.46
N PHE A 103 12.08 5.41 22.79
CA PHE A 103 12.79 5.65 21.53
C PHE A 103 14.00 6.54 21.78
N ARG A 104 15.16 6.15 21.25
CA ARG A 104 16.36 6.98 21.20
C ARG A 104 16.50 7.61 19.82
N ILE A 105 16.40 8.94 19.76
CA ILE A 105 16.49 9.71 18.53
C ILE A 105 17.95 9.75 18.06
N ALA A 106 18.16 9.49 16.75
CA ALA A 106 19.45 9.59 16.10
C ALA A 106 20.02 11.02 16.18
N SER A 107 21.33 11.17 16.15
CA SER A 107 21.97 12.48 16.11
C SER A 107 21.88 13.03 14.69
N MET A 108 20.82 13.76 14.39
CA MET A 108 20.50 14.30 13.07
C MET A 108 20.17 15.79 13.16
N ASN A 109 20.19 16.44 12.01
CA ASN A 109 19.77 17.84 11.88
C ASN A 109 18.56 17.93 10.92
N TRP A 110 17.75 18.95 11.14
CA TRP A 110 16.78 19.40 10.15
C TRP A 110 17.51 19.94 8.91
N PRO A 111 16.86 20.05 7.74
CA PRO A 111 17.49 20.61 6.52
C PRO A 111 18.07 22.01 6.69
N ASP A 112 17.61 22.79 7.68
CA ASP A 112 18.15 24.12 8.02
C ASP A 112 19.39 24.06 8.92
N GLY A 113 19.95 22.87 9.18
CA GLY A 113 21.15 22.64 9.99
C GLY A 113 20.90 22.61 11.51
N LYS A 114 19.69 22.91 12.01
CA LYS A 114 19.38 22.85 13.43
C LYS A 114 19.23 21.41 13.90
N LYS A 115 19.75 21.12 15.11
CA LYS A 115 19.64 19.80 15.72
C LYS A 115 18.18 19.40 15.93
N ILE A 116 17.88 18.12 15.68
CA ILE A 116 16.60 17.51 16.05
C ILE A 116 16.66 17.17 17.53
N THR A 117 15.62 17.57 18.27
CA THR A 117 15.49 17.27 19.69
C THR A 117 14.24 16.43 19.95
N ALA A 118 14.31 15.57 20.99
CA ALA A 118 13.18 14.78 21.43
C ALA A 118 11.95 15.63 21.78
N GLN A 119 12.17 16.83 22.34
CA GLN A 119 11.09 17.79 22.66
C GLN A 119 10.35 18.26 21.40
N GLN A 120 11.08 18.54 20.32
CA GLN A 120 10.47 18.95 19.04
C GLN A 120 9.66 17.81 18.45
N VAL A 121 10.24 16.59 18.37
CA VAL A 121 9.59 15.39 17.78
C VAL A 121 8.34 15.02 18.59
N ALA A 122 8.44 14.98 19.94
CA ALA A 122 7.30 14.68 20.80
C ALA A 122 6.15 15.68 20.61
N ARG A 123 6.46 16.97 20.48
CA ARG A 123 5.46 18.03 20.23
C ARG A 123 4.78 17.84 18.86
N LEU A 124 5.54 17.53 17.82
CA LEU A 124 5.01 17.31 16.47
C LEU A 124 4.15 16.05 16.40
N LEU A 125 4.56 14.98 17.07
CA LEU A 125 3.76 13.76 17.17
C LEU A 125 2.47 13.99 17.99
N LYS A 126 2.54 14.65 19.14
CA LYS A 126 1.34 15.01 19.94
C LYS A 126 0.34 15.80 19.10
N ARG A 127 0.78 16.73 18.26
CA ARG A 127 -0.10 17.52 17.39
C ARG A 127 -0.94 16.63 16.47
N GLN A 128 -0.38 15.54 15.96
CA GLN A 128 -1.11 14.60 15.10
C GLN A 128 -2.17 13.80 15.85
N LEU A 129 -2.06 13.69 17.18
CA LEU A 129 -2.98 12.93 18.04
C LEU A 129 -4.06 13.80 18.69
N THR A 130 -4.02 15.12 18.54
CA THR A 130 -5.02 16.03 19.15
C THR A 130 -6.39 15.85 18.49
N GLU A 131 -7.46 16.25 19.21
CA GLU A 131 -8.83 16.27 18.68
C GLU A 131 -8.96 17.11 17.39
N ARG A 132 -8.20 18.19 17.28
CA ARG A 132 -8.19 19.07 16.09
C ARG A 132 -7.50 18.47 14.87
N SER A 133 -6.72 17.43 15.07
CA SER A 133 -6.05 16.74 13.96
C SER A 133 -7.08 16.03 13.07
N GLN A 134 -6.88 16.12 11.77
CA GLN A 134 -7.63 15.40 10.75
C GLN A 134 -6.86 14.17 10.24
N ASN A 135 -5.83 13.74 10.98
CA ASN A 135 -5.08 12.53 10.65
C ASN A 135 -6.02 11.31 10.68
N PRO A 136 -6.17 10.57 9.57
CA PRO A 136 -7.13 9.46 9.48
C PRO A 136 -6.80 8.29 10.42
N LEU A 137 -5.52 8.17 10.83
CA LEU A 137 -5.06 7.09 11.72
C LEU A 137 -4.95 7.50 13.19
N LYS A 138 -5.26 8.75 13.58
CA LYS A 138 -5.12 9.22 14.97
C LYS A 138 -5.86 8.33 15.96
N ASP A 139 -7.07 7.89 15.61
CA ASP A 139 -7.88 7.05 16.49
C ASP A 139 -7.32 5.63 16.64
N SER A 140 -6.52 5.16 15.70
CA SER A 140 -5.79 3.88 15.84
C SER A 140 -4.73 3.95 16.94
N LEU A 141 -4.25 5.15 17.26
CA LEU A 141 -3.36 5.44 18.39
C LEU A 141 -4.10 5.91 19.66
N GLY A 142 -5.40 5.71 19.76
CA GLY A 142 -6.22 6.13 20.91
C GLY A 142 -5.88 5.46 22.26
N ALA A 143 -4.94 4.51 22.29
CA ALA A 143 -4.37 3.97 23.51
C ALA A 143 -3.14 4.75 24.01
N VAL A 144 -2.65 5.73 23.24
CA VAL A 144 -1.55 6.59 23.69
C VAL A 144 -2.07 7.53 24.76
N ASP A 145 -1.48 7.41 25.96
CA ASP A 145 -1.74 8.29 27.09
C ASP A 145 -0.93 9.58 26.98
N ASP A 146 0.38 9.44 26.75
CA ASP A 146 1.26 10.59 26.61
C ASP A 146 2.50 10.26 25.75
N VAL A 147 3.11 11.32 25.20
CA VAL A 147 4.39 11.29 24.46
C VAL A 147 5.36 12.24 25.14
N VAL A 148 6.33 11.75 25.89
CA VAL A 148 7.20 12.54 26.75
C VAL A 148 8.63 12.53 26.25
N ALA A 149 9.23 13.71 26.13
CA ALA A 149 10.68 13.84 25.94
C ALA A 149 11.37 13.69 27.29
N MET A 150 12.01 12.54 27.54
CA MET A 150 12.72 12.25 28.78
C MET A 150 14.06 12.96 28.88
N THR A 151 14.74 13.09 27.75
CA THR A 151 15.99 13.82 27.57
C THR A 151 16.01 14.48 26.19
N ASP A 152 17.09 15.16 25.81
CA ASP A 152 17.22 15.76 24.48
C ASP A 152 17.12 14.74 23.33
N ARG A 153 17.38 13.47 23.61
CA ARG A 153 17.40 12.40 22.60
C ARG A 153 16.53 11.17 22.93
N VAL A 154 15.72 11.23 23.99
CA VAL A 154 14.89 10.08 24.40
C VAL A 154 13.43 10.51 24.50
N ILE A 155 12.58 9.79 23.78
CA ILE A 155 11.12 9.93 23.80
C ILE A 155 10.53 8.67 24.42
N GLU A 156 9.59 8.84 25.33
CA GLU A 156 8.74 7.77 25.82
C GLU A 156 7.31 7.98 25.31
N ILE A 157 6.72 6.94 24.73
CA ILE A 157 5.28 6.86 24.42
C ILE A 157 4.65 5.94 25.48
N ARG A 158 3.77 6.49 26.30
CA ARG A 158 3.01 5.77 27.32
C ARG A 158 1.66 5.36 26.79
N LEU A 159 1.24 4.15 27.14
CA LEU A 159 -0.02 3.57 26.71
C LEU A 159 -0.93 3.26 27.88
N LEU A 160 -2.24 3.45 27.71
CA LEU A 160 -3.29 3.03 28.65
C LEU A 160 -3.47 1.50 28.66
N ALA A 161 -3.15 0.83 27.56
CA ALA A 161 -3.20 -0.62 27.41
C ALA A 161 -2.18 -1.06 26.35
N PRO A 162 -1.61 -2.30 26.44
CA PRO A 162 -0.60 -2.77 25.50
C PRO A 162 -1.10 -2.78 24.04
N ARG A 163 -0.25 -2.33 23.11
CA ARG A 163 -0.54 -2.27 21.67
C ARG A 163 0.65 -2.82 20.88
N PRO A 164 0.74 -4.14 20.63
CA PRO A 164 1.86 -4.74 19.91
C PRO A 164 2.08 -4.16 18.51
N ASN A 165 1.02 -3.68 17.86
CA ASN A 165 1.02 -3.06 16.54
C ASN A 165 1.35 -1.55 16.52
N LEU A 166 1.78 -0.97 17.64
CA LEU A 166 2.10 0.47 17.73
C LEU A 166 3.17 0.87 16.71
N LEU A 167 4.21 0.04 16.55
CA LEU A 167 5.31 0.36 15.64
C LEU A 167 4.86 0.39 14.18
N SER A 168 4.01 -0.54 13.74
CA SER A 168 3.49 -0.52 12.36
C SER A 168 2.58 0.67 12.08
N LEU A 169 1.87 1.17 13.08
CA LEU A 169 1.12 2.42 12.97
C LEU A 169 2.06 3.62 12.88
N LEU A 170 3.07 3.71 13.74
CA LEU A 170 4.05 4.81 13.73
C LEU A 170 4.95 4.83 12.47
N ALA A 171 5.04 3.70 11.75
CA ALA A 171 5.75 3.61 10.48
C ALA A 171 4.94 4.11 9.28
N GLN A 172 3.63 4.34 9.44
CA GLN A 172 2.79 4.85 8.36
C GLN A 172 3.15 6.31 8.03
N PRO A 173 3.09 6.73 6.76
CA PRO A 173 3.40 8.10 6.34
C PRO A 173 2.49 9.14 7.02
N GLU A 174 1.33 8.73 7.48
CA GLU A 174 0.42 9.54 8.28
C GLU A 174 1.03 9.99 9.63
N PHE A 175 2.10 9.33 10.11
CA PHE A 175 2.86 9.71 11.31
C PHE A 175 4.27 10.21 11.00
N ALA A 176 4.56 10.52 9.74
CA ALA A 176 5.79 11.21 9.38
C ALA A 176 5.92 12.57 10.08
N ILE A 177 7.11 12.89 10.55
CA ILE A 177 7.38 14.10 11.31
C ILE A 177 7.85 15.20 10.37
N LEU A 178 7.02 16.24 10.25
CA LEU A 178 7.28 17.43 9.46
C LEU A 178 7.41 18.67 10.36
N ARG A 179 8.43 19.52 10.08
CA ARG A 179 8.56 20.84 10.63
C ARG A 179 8.57 21.84 9.48
N GLU A 180 7.54 22.69 9.39
CA GLU A 180 7.44 23.74 8.35
C GLU A 180 7.57 23.15 6.92
N ASN A 181 6.91 22.03 6.65
CA ASN A 181 6.99 21.25 5.40
C ASN A 181 8.38 20.65 5.10
N ALA A 182 9.29 20.63 6.05
CA ALA A 182 10.58 19.95 5.94
C ALA A 182 10.59 18.66 6.77
N GLY A 183 11.00 17.57 6.16
CA GLY A 183 11.23 16.30 6.81
C GLY A 183 12.71 15.95 6.90
N THR A 184 13.00 14.81 7.47
CA THR A 184 14.36 14.27 7.66
C THR A 184 14.50 12.89 7.04
N GLY A 185 13.72 12.64 5.99
CA GLY A 185 13.80 11.41 5.23
C GLY A 185 15.11 11.28 4.45
N PRO A 186 15.32 10.09 3.85
CA PRO A 186 16.54 9.79 3.10
C PRO A 186 16.79 10.73 1.92
N PHE A 187 15.72 11.23 1.29
CA PHE A 187 15.81 12.09 0.12
C PHE A 187 15.46 13.55 0.43
N GLN A 188 16.08 14.44 -0.32
CA GLN A 188 15.67 15.83 -0.43
C GLN A 188 14.90 16.04 -1.74
N ALA A 189 13.75 16.70 -1.69
CA ALA A 189 12.91 16.97 -2.85
C ALA A 189 13.14 18.37 -3.38
N ALA A 190 13.21 18.51 -4.70
CA ALA A 190 13.23 19.78 -5.41
C ALA A 190 12.32 19.69 -6.65
N PRO A 191 11.56 20.76 -6.98
CA PRO A 191 10.79 20.81 -8.21
C PRO A 191 11.69 20.79 -9.44
N MET A 192 11.21 20.17 -10.52
CA MET A 192 11.90 20.24 -11.82
C MET A 192 11.75 21.63 -12.44
N ALA A 193 12.83 22.13 -13.04
CA ALA A 193 12.86 23.48 -13.64
C ALA A 193 11.90 23.65 -14.83
N ASN A 194 11.42 22.56 -15.42
CA ASN A 194 10.51 22.57 -16.59
C ASN A 194 9.04 22.83 -16.24
N GLY A 195 8.70 22.95 -14.95
CA GLY A 195 7.31 23.17 -14.51
C GLY A 195 6.36 21.99 -14.75
N SER A 196 6.89 20.78 -14.90
CA SER A 196 6.09 19.57 -15.18
C SER A 196 5.26 19.06 -13.99
N GLY A 197 5.40 19.63 -12.79
CA GLY A 197 4.83 19.08 -11.54
C GLY A 197 5.62 17.87 -10.99
N GLU A 198 6.65 17.44 -11.70
CA GLU A 198 7.56 16.37 -11.30
C GLU A 198 8.57 16.85 -10.26
N LEU A 199 8.91 16.01 -9.29
CA LEU A 199 9.90 16.29 -8.26
C LEU A 199 11.15 15.45 -8.48
N ARG A 200 12.31 16.10 -8.28
CA ARG A 200 13.59 15.39 -8.17
C ARG A 200 13.86 15.09 -6.70
N LEU A 201 13.92 13.83 -6.36
CA LEU A 201 14.40 13.36 -5.08
C LEU A 201 15.88 13.03 -5.20
N SER A 202 16.71 13.52 -4.30
CA SER A 202 18.15 13.26 -4.32
C SER A 202 18.69 12.94 -2.94
N ARG A 203 19.63 11.98 -2.87
CA ARG A 203 20.38 11.66 -1.65
C ARG A 203 21.83 11.38 -1.99
N GLU A 204 22.71 11.52 -1.02
CA GLU A 204 24.11 11.11 -1.09
C GLU A 204 24.26 9.80 -0.35
N ILE A 205 24.85 8.80 -1.01
CA ILE A 205 25.15 7.49 -0.44
C ILE A 205 26.65 7.30 -0.43
N GLN A 206 27.16 6.88 0.72
CA GLN A 206 28.54 6.44 0.89
C GLN A 206 28.48 5.02 1.45
N GLN A 207 28.89 4.02 0.67
CA GLN A 207 28.81 2.61 1.07
C GLN A 207 29.94 2.19 2.00
N SER A 208 31.08 2.87 1.92
CA SER A 208 32.22 2.68 2.83
C SER A 208 32.97 4.00 3.02
N ASP A 209 33.75 4.11 4.10
CA ASP A 209 34.56 5.30 4.40
C ASP A 209 35.62 5.58 3.32
N ASP A 210 36.02 4.56 2.52
CA ASP A 210 37.02 4.64 1.47
C ASP A 210 36.42 4.96 0.07
N GLU A 211 35.08 5.01 -0.08
CA GLU A 211 34.42 5.30 -1.34
C GLU A 211 33.97 6.76 -1.42
N GLU A 212 34.09 7.36 -2.63
CA GLU A 212 33.52 8.67 -2.87
C GLU A 212 31.99 8.62 -2.80
N PRO A 213 31.35 9.57 -2.10
CA PRO A 213 29.89 9.65 -2.05
C PRO A 213 29.32 9.76 -3.46
N HIS A 214 28.40 8.89 -3.82
CA HIS A 214 27.65 9.04 -5.07
C HIS A 214 26.25 9.60 -4.83
N ARG A 215 25.78 10.39 -5.79
CA ARG A 215 24.45 10.97 -5.71
C ARG A 215 23.44 10.10 -6.42
N GLU A 216 22.50 9.58 -5.67
CA GLU A 216 21.33 8.90 -6.19
C GLU A 216 20.20 9.89 -6.46
N GLN A 217 19.46 9.68 -7.57
CA GLN A 217 18.34 10.54 -7.95
C GLN A 217 17.14 9.70 -8.39
N VAL A 218 15.96 10.09 -7.93
CA VAL A 218 14.68 9.57 -8.37
C VAL A 218 13.84 10.73 -8.88
N LEU A 219 13.23 10.59 -10.05
CA LEU A 219 12.22 11.50 -10.57
C LEU A 219 10.86 10.93 -10.16
N LEU A 220 10.09 11.70 -9.39
CA LEU A 220 8.77 11.32 -8.90
C LEU A 220 7.70 12.17 -9.59
N ALA A 221 6.80 11.51 -10.31
CA ALA A 221 5.67 12.15 -10.98
C ALA A 221 4.34 11.54 -10.52
N GLY A 222 3.26 12.31 -10.64
CA GLY A 222 1.88 11.83 -10.51
C GLY A 222 1.19 11.87 -11.86
N GLU A 223 0.56 10.76 -12.28
CA GLU A 223 -0.02 10.63 -13.60
C GLU A 223 -1.38 9.90 -13.56
N THR A 224 -2.18 10.08 -14.60
CA THR A 224 -3.34 9.21 -14.81
C THR A 224 -2.88 7.78 -15.05
N VAL A 225 -3.73 6.79 -14.77
CA VAL A 225 -3.39 5.37 -14.97
C VAL A 225 -2.96 5.06 -16.40
N GLN A 226 -3.64 5.63 -17.40
CA GLN A 226 -3.32 5.40 -18.81
C GLN A 226 -1.94 5.97 -19.18
N ASN A 227 -1.62 7.17 -18.70
CA ASN A 227 -0.31 7.80 -18.91
C ASN A 227 0.79 7.01 -18.21
N ALA A 228 0.60 6.65 -16.93
CA ALA A 228 1.56 5.88 -16.16
C ALA A 228 1.91 4.54 -16.83
N ILE A 229 0.90 3.78 -17.27
CA ILE A 229 1.09 2.52 -17.99
C ILE A 229 1.76 2.78 -19.36
N GLY A 230 1.36 3.84 -20.06
CA GLY A 230 1.95 4.21 -21.36
C GLY A 230 3.43 4.57 -21.24
N GLU A 231 3.81 5.37 -20.23
CA GLU A 231 5.21 5.71 -19.97
C GLU A 231 6.05 4.50 -19.60
N PHE A 232 5.49 3.59 -18.79
CA PHE A 232 6.16 2.33 -18.46
C PHE A 232 6.36 1.46 -19.71
N GLY A 233 5.35 1.32 -20.56
CA GLY A 233 5.43 0.56 -21.81
C GLY A 233 6.44 1.12 -22.81
N LEU A 234 6.71 2.43 -22.74
CA LEU A 234 7.72 3.12 -23.55
C LEU A 234 9.10 3.18 -22.87
N ALA A 235 9.30 2.50 -21.76
CA ALA A 235 10.50 2.54 -20.93
C ALA A 235 10.90 3.97 -20.47
N LYS A 236 9.92 4.87 -20.36
CA LYS A 236 10.08 6.22 -19.80
C LYS A 236 9.88 6.26 -18.29
N ALA A 237 9.17 5.28 -17.73
CA ALA A 237 9.04 5.04 -16.31
C ALA A 237 9.65 3.69 -15.96
N ASP A 238 10.32 3.61 -14.82
CA ASP A 238 10.92 2.38 -14.29
C ASP A 238 10.01 1.69 -13.28
N LEU A 239 9.16 2.48 -12.61
CA LEU A 239 8.27 2.06 -11.56
C LEU A 239 6.94 2.79 -11.68
N VAL A 240 5.83 2.04 -11.61
CA VAL A 240 4.48 2.62 -11.44
C VAL A 240 3.90 2.10 -10.14
N LEU A 241 3.46 3.00 -9.27
CA LEU A 241 2.87 2.72 -7.96
C LEU A 241 1.41 3.21 -7.89
N GLY A 242 0.67 2.75 -6.88
CA GLY A 242 -0.66 3.26 -6.56
C GLY A 242 -1.79 2.61 -7.36
N GLY A 243 -1.53 1.51 -8.06
CA GLY A 243 -2.57 0.76 -8.77
C GLY A 243 -3.56 0.08 -7.80
N THR A 244 -4.85 0.16 -8.13
CA THR A 244 -5.95 -0.43 -7.36
C THR A 244 -6.76 -1.41 -8.19
N PHE A 245 -7.76 -2.07 -7.60
CA PHE A 245 -8.68 -2.93 -8.35
C PHE A 245 -9.42 -2.17 -9.47
N VAL A 246 -9.66 -0.88 -9.26
CA VAL A 246 -10.39 -0.02 -10.22
C VAL A 246 -9.67 0.01 -11.57
N ASP A 247 -8.35 0.11 -11.53
CA ASP A 247 -7.48 0.32 -12.68
C ASP A 247 -6.86 -0.98 -13.19
N LEU A 248 -7.03 -2.08 -12.46
CA LEU A 248 -6.40 -3.38 -12.74
C LEU A 248 -6.58 -3.85 -14.20
N PRO A 249 -7.78 -3.78 -14.81
CA PRO A 249 -7.92 -4.23 -16.20
C PRO A 249 -7.06 -3.44 -17.21
N TYR A 250 -6.76 -2.16 -16.96
CA TYR A 250 -5.83 -1.42 -17.81
C TYR A 250 -4.41 -2.01 -17.75
N ALA A 251 -3.93 -2.36 -16.55
CA ALA A 251 -2.61 -2.96 -16.37
C ALA A 251 -2.54 -4.38 -16.97
N GLN A 252 -3.58 -5.18 -16.80
CA GLN A 252 -3.65 -6.56 -17.34
C GLN A 252 -3.69 -6.62 -18.85
N HIS A 253 -4.29 -5.63 -19.51
CA HIS A 253 -4.35 -5.55 -20.98
C HIS A 253 -3.21 -4.73 -21.59
N ALA A 254 -2.34 -4.17 -20.77
CA ALA A 254 -1.21 -3.40 -21.24
C ALA A 254 -0.16 -4.29 -21.94
N LYS A 255 0.51 -3.73 -22.96
CA LYS A 255 1.62 -4.38 -23.65
C LYS A 255 2.92 -4.19 -22.83
N VAL A 256 2.96 -4.80 -21.64
CA VAL A 256 4.12 -4.80 -20.75
C VAL A 256 4.55 -6.24 -20.48
N PRO A 257 5.82 -6.50 -20.11
CA PRO A 257 6.24 -7.84 -19.70
C PRO A 257 5.36 -8.36 -18.56
N GLY A 258 4.85 -9.58 -18.66
CA GLY A 258 3.95 -10.15 -17.63
C GLY A 258 4.59 -10.20 -16.23
N ALA A 259 5.91 -10.35 -16.17
CA ALA A 259 6.65 -10.30 -14.91
C ALA A 259 6.76 -8.88 -14.30
N ALA A 260 6.42 -7.83 -15.04
CA ALA A 260 6.44 -6.45 -14.54
C ALA A 260 5.26 -6.14 -13.62
N LEU A 261 4.09 -6.75 -13.85
CA LEU A 261 2.91 -6.55 -13.00
C LEU A 261 3.09 -7.31 -11.68
N ARG A 262 3.20 -6.58 -10.59
CA ARG A 262 3.40 -7.08 -9.24
C ARG A 262 2.17 -6.78 -8.40
N PHE A 263 1.81 -7.71 -7.53
CA PHE A 263 0.69 -7.57 -6.60
C PHE A 263 1.18 -7.59 -5.16
N ASP A 264 0.57 -6.76 -4.34
CA ASP A 264 0.77 -6.78 -2.90
C ASP A 264 -0.12 -7.83 -2.24
N PRO A 265 0.38 -8.58 -1.25
CA PRO A 265 -0.44 -9.43 -0.39
C PRO A 265 -1.22 -8.56 0.62
N ALA A 266 -1.98 -7.59 0.09
CA ALA A 266 -2.61 -6.55 0.91
C ALA A 266 -3.64 -7.14 1.88
N SER A 267 -3.59 -6.65 3.11
CA SER A 267 -4.53 -6.95 4.19
C SER A 267 -5.52 -5.79 4.35
N GLY A 268 -6.79 -6.05 4.59
CA GLY A 268 -7.77 -4.96 4.76
C GLY A 268 -9.19 -5.32 4.39
N LEU A 269 -9.98 -4.28 4.13
CA LEU A 269 -11.41 -4.37 3.80
C LEU A 269 -11.63 -4.19 2.30
N PHE A 270 -12.30 -5.15 1.67
CA PHE A 270 -12.86 -5.03 0.32
C PHE A 270 -14.25 -5.67 0.29
N GLY A 271 -15.29 -4.83 0.22
CA GLY A 271 -16.67 -5.29 0.26
C GLY A 271 -17.67 -4.15 0.31
N LEU A 272 -18.94 -4.49 0.50
CA LEU A 272 -20.05 -3.53 0.49
C LEU A 272 -20.56 -3.25 1.89
N VAL A 273 -20.83 -1.98 2.17
CA VAL A 273 -21.41 -1.50 3.42
C VAL A 273 -22.80 -0.95 3.14
N PRO A 274 -23.85 -1.36 3.89
CA PRO A 274 -25.18 -0.79 3.77
C PRO A 274 -25.19 0.67 4.26
N THR A 275 -25.81 1.54 3.47
CA THR A 275 -25.87 2.99 3.74
C THR A 275 -27.29 3.49 4.00
N GLN A 276 -28.29 2.61 3.91
CA GLN A 276 -29.71 2.94 4.13
C GLN A 276 -30.26 2.20 5.34
N SER A 277 -30.87 2.96 6.26
CA SER A 277 -31.56 2.43 7.44
C SER A 277 -33.06 2.14 7.21
N ALA A 278 -33.59 2.38 6.01
CA ALA A 278 -34.96 2.06 5.65
C ALA A 278 -35.12 0.59 5.24
N ALA A 279 -36.34 0.05 5.42
CA ALA A 279 -36.67 -1.30 4.96
C ALA A 279 -36.60 -1.41 3.42
N PRO A 280 -36.14 -2.55 2.87
CA PRO A 280 -35.68 -3.75 3.58
C PRO A 280 -34.20 -3.73 3.96
N PHE A 281 -33.45 -2.66 3.68
CA PHE A 281 -31.97 -2.61 3.85
C PHE A 281 -31.52 -2.66 5.32
N ASN A 282 -32.38 -2.24 6.25
CA ASN A 282 -32.14 -2.35 7.69
C ASN A 282 -32.35 -3.75 8.27
N ASP A 283 -32.97 -4.67 7.50
CA ASP A 283 -33.16 -6.07 7.92
C ASP A 283 -31.90 -6.90 7.69
N PRO A 284 -31.27 -7.46 8.74
CA PRO A 284 -30.12 -8.35 8.60
C PRO A 284 -30.41 -9.56 7.71
N GLN A 285 -31.66 -10.08 7.75
CA GLN A 285 -32.04 -11.24 6.94
C GLN A 285 -32.02 -10.90 5.45
N PHE A 286 -32.52 -9.73 5.06
CA PHE A 286 -32.43 -9.28 3.68
C PHE A 286 -30.98 -9.16 3.21
N ARG A 287 -30.10 -8.53 4.01
CA ARG A 287 -28.67 -8.42 3.69
C ARG A 287 -27.98 -9.79 3.62
N TYR A 288 -28.41 -10.75 4.46
CA TYR A 288 -27.90 -12.12 4.43
C TYR A 288 -28.26 -12.85 3.13
N LEU A 289 -29.45 -12.63 2.57
CA LEU A 289 -29.82 -13.16 1.25
C LEU A 289 -28.91 -12.59 0.15
N LEU A 290 -28.64 -11.28 0.18
CA LEU A 290 -27.72 -10.64 -0.77
C LEU A 290 -26.31 -11.20 -0.65
N THR A 291 -25.83 -11.37 0.58
CA THR A 291 -24.51 -11.94 0.88
C THR A 291 -24.35 -13.35 0.31
N GLN A 292 -25.38 -14.19 0.45
CA GLN A 292 -25.35 -15.55 -0.06
C GLN A 292 -25.48 -15.66 -1.58
N ALA A 293 -26.18 -14.72 -2.21
CA ALA A 293 -26.39 -14.73 -3.66
C ALA A 293 -25.13 -14.35 -4.45
N LEU A 294 -24.15 -13.69 -3.82
CA LEU A 294 -22.94 -13.22 -4.50
C LEU A 294 -21.95 -14.35 -4.78
N ASP A 295 -21.58 -14.53 -6.05
CA ASP A 295 -20.55 -15.49 -6.50
C ASP A 295 -19.16 -14.84 -6.48
N ARG A 296 -18.58 -14.80 -5.30
CA ARG A 296 -17.25 -14.24 -5.06
C ARG A 296 -16.14 -14.96 -5.82
N ASN A 297 -16.30 -16.29 -5.99
CA ASN A 297 -15.30 -17.09 -6.69
C ASN A 297 -15.24 -16.73 -8.18
N ASN A 298 -16.39 -16.48 -8.80
CA ASN A 298 -16.42 -15.99 -10.18
C ASN A 298 -15.77 -14.61 -10.31
N LEU A 299 -16.06 -13.69 -9.40
CA LEU A 299 -15.42 -12.37 -9.40
C LEU A 299 -13.90 -12.47 -9.24
N VAL A 300 -13.41 -13.25 -8.26
CA VAL A 300 -11.98 -13.48 -8.04
C VAL A 300 -11.31 -14.08 -9.29
N THR A 301 -11.98 -15.02 -9.95
CA THR A 301 -11.49 -15.61 -11.20
C THR A 301 -11.41 -14.57 -12.32
N ARG A 302 -12.41 -13.69 -12.47
CA ARG A 302 -12.41 -12.61 -13.46
C ARG A 302 -11.36 -11.55 -13.20
N LEU A 303 -11.07 -11.26 -11.92
CA LEU A 303 -10.01 -10.33 -11.53
C LEU A 303 -8.61 -10.89 -11.82
N ALA A 304 -8.46 -12.20 -11.91
CA ALA A 304 -7.23 -12.90 -12.31
C ALA A 304 -5.97 -12.44 -11.54
N VAL A 305 -6.11 -12.19 -10.23
CA VAL A 305 -4.99 -11.80 -9.35
C VAL A 305 -4.43 -13.05 -8.68
N PRO A 306 -3.13 -13.35 -8.82
CA PRO A 306 -2.51 -14.51 -8.19
C PRO A 306 -2.68 -14.51 -6.66
N GLY A 307 -3.14 -15.63 -6.11
CA GLY A 307 -3.31 -15.79 -4.66
C GLY A 307 -4.51 -15.06 -4.05
N LEU A 308 -5.28 -14.31 -4.84
CA LEU A 308 -6.51 -13.68 -4.34
C LEU A 308 -7.55 -14.74 -4.01
N ALA A 309 -8.20 -14.60 -2.86
CA ALA A 309 -9.24 -15.52 -2.40
C ALA A 309 -10.53 -14.78 -2.03
N ALA A 310 -11.66 -15.45 -2.24
CA ALA A 310 -12.96 -14.99 -1.78
C ALA A 310 -13.00 -14.94 -0.24
N ARG A 311 -13.74 -13.99 0.32
CA ARG A 311 -13.95 -13.82 1.77
C ARG A 311 -15.43 -13.75 2.10
N ALA A 312 -15.80 -14.32 3.26
CA ALA A 312 -17.18 -14.33 3.75
C ALA A 312 -17.30 -13.78 5.19
N THR A 313 -16.19 -13.37 5.80
CA THR A 313 -16.10 -12.85 7.17
C THR A 313 -15.36 -11.52 7.19
N LEU A 314 -15.68 -10.67 8.16
CA LEU A 314 -15.03 -9.38 8.36
C LEU A 314 -13.54 -9.54 8.64
N LEU A 315 -13.19 -10.40 9.61
CA LEU A 315 -11.80 -10.65 9.95
C LEU A 315 -11.19 -11.68 9.00
N GLU A 316 -9.90 -11.52 8.77
CA GLU A 316 -9.09 -12.40 7.93
C GLU A 316 -8.12 -13.25 8.78
N PRO A 317 -7.58 -14.33 8.23
CA PRO A 317 -6.51 -15.08 8.88
C PRO A 317 -5.24 -14.24 9.03
N GLY A 318 -4.48 -14.46 10.12
CA GLY A 318 -3.18 -13.82 10.34
C GLY A 318 -3.22 -12.44 11.00
N LEU A 319 -4.38 -12.05 11.55
CA LEU A 319 -4.47 -10.89 12.45
C LEU A 319 -3.95 -11.24 13.85
N ASP A 320 -3.47 -10.22 14.57
CA ASP A 320 -2.88 -10.38 15.89
C ASP A 320 -3.85 -11.04 16.88
N GLY A 321 -3.41 -12.16 17.47
CA GLY A 321 -4.13 -12.87 18.53
C GLY A 321 -5.53 -13.40 18.16
N ILE A 322 -5.90 -13.39 16.89
CA ILE A 322 -7.18 -13.90 16.39
C ILE A 322 -6.97 -15.24 15.68
N ALA A 323 -7.71 -16.26 16.10
CA ALA A 323 -7.83 -17.48 15.31
C ALA A 323 -8.60 -17.20 14.01
N PRO A 324 -8.32 -17.93 12.92
CA PRO A 324 -9.10 -17.79 11.69
C PRO A 324 -10.61 -17.87 11.99
N PRO A 325 -11.41 -16.89 11.53
CA PRO A 325 -12.84 -16.89 11.82
C PRO A 325 -13.53 -18.09 11.17
N PRO A 326 -14.53 -18.71 11.85
CA PRO A 326 -15.28 -19.82 11.28
C PRO A 326 -16.02 -19.33 10.03
N GLN A 327 -15.85 -20.07 8.93
CA GLN A 327 -16.55 -19.75 7.69
C GLN A 327 -18.03 -20.15 7.77
N PRO A 328 -18.95 -19.34 7.19
CA PRO A 328 -20.35 -19.71 7.10
C PRO A 328 -20.53 -21.02 6.31
N ALA A 329 -21.47 -21.86 6.73
CA ALA A 329 -21.69 -23.19 6.12
C ALA A 329 -21.99 -23.13 4.60
N TRP A 330 -22.58 -22.04 4.12
CA TRP A 330 -22.88 -21.84 2.70
C TRP A 330 -21.66 -21.46 1.86
N PHE A 331 -20.56 -20.99 2.47
CA PHE A 331 -19.43 -20.41 1.75
C PHE A 331 -18.71 -21.40 0.83
N GLY A 332 -18.60 -22.66 1.22
CA GLY A 332 -17.98 -23.72 0.41
C GLY A 332 -18.90 -24.32 -0.66
N ALA A 333 -20.20 -24.00 -0.66
CA ALA A 333 -21.17 -24.55 -1.61
C ALA A 333 -21.26 -23.68 -2.87
N ALA A 334 -21.55 -24.31 -4.03
CA ALA A 334 -21.80 -23.59 -5.27
C ALA A 334 -23.01 -22.65 -5.12
N VAL A 335 -22.88 -21.42 -5.66
CA VAL A 335 -23.98 -20.44 -5.58
C VAL A 335 -25.24 -20.96 -6.25
N ALA A 336 -25.11 -21.66 -7.38
CA ALA A 336 -26.23 -22.26 -8.12
C ALA A 336 -27.12 -23.14 -7.27
N ASP A 337 -26.54 -23.88 -6.30
CA ASP A 337 -27.27 -24.84 -5.45
C ASP A 337 -28.26 -24.14 -4.48
N ARG A 338 -28.04 -22.86 -4.18
CA ARG A 338 -28.86 -22.09 -3.24
C ARG A 338 -29.73 -21.01 -3.88
N LEU A 339 -29.51 -20.64 -5.15
CA LEU A 339 -30.26 -19.54 -5.81
C LEU A 339 -31.78 -19.74 -5.77
N THR A 340 -32.28 -20.95 -6.00
CA THR A 340 -33.72 -21.24 -5.98
C THR A 340 -34.34 -21.00 -4.60
N ALA A 341 -33.65 -21.44 -3.54
CA ALA A 341 -34.10 -21.23 -2.16
C ALA A 341 -34.04 -19.75 -1.76
N LEU A 342 -32.96 -19.05 -2.14
CA LEU A 342 -32.79 -17.60 -1.88
C LEU A 342 -33.88 -16.79 -2.57
N ARG A 343 -34.20 -17.10 -3.84
CA ARG A 343 -35.26 -16.45 -4.59
C ARG A 343 -36.63 -16.70 -3.95
N ALA A 344 -36.93 -17.95 -3.59
CA ALA A 344 -38.20 -18.28 -2.94
C ALA A 344 -38.37 -17.55 -1.59
N GLN A 345 -37.29 -17.47 -0.80
CA GLN A 345 -37.32 -16.72 0.46
C GLN A 345 -37.54 -15.23 0.22
N LEU A 346 -36.82 -14.62 -0.76
CA LEU A 346 -37.00 -13.22 -1.13
C LEU A 346 -38.42 -12.89 -1.62
N ASP A 347 -39.02 -13.80 -2.42
CA ASP A 347 -40.42 -13.67 -2.90
C ASP A 347 -41.41 -13.74 -1.75
N LYS A 348 -41.15 -14.55 -0.73
CA LYS A 348 -41.96 -14.65 0.49
C LYS A 348 -41.86 -13.35 1.32
N ASP A 349 -40.66 -12.81 1.48
CA ASP A 349 -40.39 -11.67 2.38
C ASP A 349 -40.83 -10.35 1.76
N LEU A 350 -40.64 -10.14 0.47
CA LEU A 350 -40.92 -8.88 -0.22
C LEU A 350 -42.14 -8.91 -1.16
N GLY A 351 -42.68 -10.09 -1.48
CA GLY A 351 -43.74 -10.25 -2.42
C GLY A 351 -43.37 -9.85 -3.85
N LYS A 352 -44.36 -9.24 -4.57
CA LYS A 352 -44.16 -8.89 -5.98
C LYS A 352 -43.38 -7.59 -6.20
N THR A 353 -43.38 -6.69 -5.23
CA THR A 353 -42.72 -5.37 -5.35
C THR A 353 -41.34 -5.44 -4.68
N LYS A 354 -40.31 -5.52 -5.50
CA LYS A 354 -38.93 -5.57 -5.02
C LYS A 354 -38.23 -4.22 -5.22
N PRO A 355 -37.37 -3.80 -4.30
CA PRO A 355 -36.62 -2.57 -4.47
C PRO A 355 -35.58 -2.70 -5.59
N VAL A 356 -35.23 -1.57 -6.18
CA VAL A 356 -34.02 -1.44 -6.99
C VAL A 356 -32.86 -1.15 -6.02
N ILE A 357 -31.84 -1.98 -6.02
CA ILE A 357 -30.65 -1.81 -5.17
C ILE A 357 -29.68 -0.84 -5.87
N ARG A 358 -29.38 0.27 -5.22
CA ARG A 358 -28.42 1.26 -5.71
C ARG A 358 -27.07 1.06 -5.05
N VAL A 359 -26.02 0.88 -5.87
CA VAL A 359 -24.67 0.66 -5.38
C VAL A 359 -23.77 1.81 -5.81
N ALA A 360 -23.10 2.44 -4.84
CA ALA A 360 -22.06 3.43 -5.11
C ALA A 360 -20.72 2.72 -5.27
N LEU A 361 -20.16 2.81 -6.48
CA LEU A 361 -18.85 2.28 -6.85
C LEU A 361 -18.01 3.40 -7.47
N PRO A 362 -16.68 3.36 -7.33
CA PRO A 362 -15.80 4.26 -8.07
C PRO A 362 -15.95 4.07 -9.58
N GLU A 363 -15.48 5.03 -10.36
CA GLU A 363 -15.46 4.93 -11.82
C GLU A 363 -14.21 4.21 -12.30
N GLY A 364 -14.34 3.22 -13.19
CA GLY A 364 -13.26 2.50 -13.82
C GLY A 364 -13.58 1.03 -14.11
N PRO A 365 -12.78 0.39 -14.98
CA PRO A 365 -13.10 -0.93 -15.53
C PRO A 365 -13.15 -2.05 -14.48
N GLY A 366 -12.37 -1.97 -13.40
CA GLY A 366 -12.47 -2.95 -12.31
C GLY A 366 -13.77 -2.82 -11.54
N ALA A 367 -14.26 -1.58 -11.32
CA ALA A 367 -15.55 -1.34 -10.72
C ALA A 367 -16.71 -1.76 -11.64
N ASP A 368 -16.54 -1.69 -12.95
CA ASP A 368 -17.51 -2.19 -13.92
C ASP A 368 -17.62 -3.71 -13.83
N LEU A 369 -16.47 -4.43 -13.69
CA LEU A 369 -16.49 -5.88 -13.45
C LEU A 369 -17.26 -6.25 -12.18
N LEU A 370 -17.07 -5.51 -11.10
CA LEU A 370 -17.80 -5.74 -9.85
C LEU A 370 -19.30 -5.44 -10.03
N PHE A 371 -19.64 -4.37 -10.73
CA PHE A 371 -21.04 -4.00 -10.97
C PHE A 371 -21.77 -5.05 -11.81
N ASP A 372 -21.14 -5.57 -12.88
CA ASP A 372 -21.69 -6.65 -13.69
C ASP A 372 -21.96 -7.91 -12.86
N GLU A 373 -21.04 -8.23 -11.92
CA GLU A 373 -21.18 -9.35 -11.00
C GLU A 373 -22.41 -9.18 -10.10
N LEU A 374 -22.54 -8.01 -9.47
CA LEU A 374 -23.69 -7.69 -8.63
C LEU A 374 -25.02 -7.74 -9.40
N GLN A 375 -25.04 -7.21 -10.63
CA GLN A 375 -26.23 -7.27 -11.49
C GLN A 375 -26.60 -8.71 -11.82
N ARG A 376 -25.64 -9.53 -12.18
CA ARG A 376 -25.86 -10.94 -12.53
C ARG A 376 -26.37 -11.72 -11.32
N ASP A 377 -25.70 -11.63 -10.18
CA ASP A 377 -25.94 -12.47 -9.02
C ASP A 377 -27.22 -12.09 -8.28
N TRP A 378 -27.41 -10.82 -8.02
CA TRP A 378 -28.66 -10.35 -7.39
C TRP A 378 -29.84 -10.39 -8.37
N GLY A 379 -29.56 -10.26 -9.67
CA GLY A 379 -30.56 -10.50 -10.73
C GLY A 379 -31.06 -11.93 -10.76
N ALA A 380 -30.18 -12.93 -10.49
CA ALA A 380 -30.56 -14.33 -10.45
C ALA A 380 -31.60 -14.66 -9.34
N ILE A 381 -31.60 -13.89 -8.26
CA ILE A 381 -32.62 -13.98 -7.21
C ILE A 381 -33.82 -13.02 -7.42
N GLY A 382 -33.85 -12.33 -8.56
CA GLY A 382 -34.99 -11.47 -8.99
C GLY A 382 -34.92 -10.04 -8.50
N LEU A 383 -33.76 -9.52 -8.16
CA LEU A 383 -33.53 -8.10 -7.82
C LEU A 383 -32.97 -7.32 -9.00
N THR A 384 -33.25 -6.02 -9.03
CA THR A 384 -32.66 -5.10 -10.00
C THR A 384 -31.57 -4.30 -9.30
N VAL A 385 -30.40 -4.19 -9.92
CA VAL A 385 -29.27 -3.40 -9.41
C VAL A 385 -29.01 -2.21 -10.33
N ALA A 386 -28.81 -1.05 -9.74
CA ALA A 386 -28.47 0.19 -10.43
C ALA A 386 -27.22 0.81 -9.81
N ARG A 387 -26.35 1.40 -10.64
CA ARG A 387 -25.22 2.19 -10.14
C ARG A 387 -25.71 3.57 -9.71
N SER A 388 -25.33 4.00 -8.51
CA SER A 388 -25.58 5.38 -8.06
C SER A 388 -24.64 6.33 -8.80
N LYS A 389 -25.15 7.51 -9.13
CA LYS A 389 -24.29 8.60 -9.62
C LYS A 389 -23.40 9.11 -8.48
N PRO A 390 -22.20 9.65 -8.76
CA PRO A 390 -21.37 10.29 -7.75
C PRO A 390 -22.15 11.31 -6.92
N GLY A 391 -22.08 11.21 -5.58
CA GLY A 391 -22.80 12.09 -4.66
C GLY A 391 -24.31 11.84 -4.51
N ALA A 392 -24.91 10.91 -5.26
CA ALA A 392 -26.29 10.52 -5.09
C ALA A 392 -26.45 9.46 -3.99
N PRO A 393 -27.62 9.38 -3.33
CA PRO A 393 -27.89 8.34 -2.35
C PRO A 393 -27.73 6.94 -2.95
N ALA A 394 -27.11 6.06 -2.17
CA ALA A 394 -26.93 4.65 -2.48
C ALA A 394 -27.50 3.79 -1.35
N ASP A 395 -27.76 2.51 -1.63
CA ASP A 395 -28.17 1.55 -0.62
C ASP A 395 -26.96 0.79 -0.06
N PHE A 396 -25.91 0.66 -0.90
CA PHE A 396 -24.61 0.12 -0.53
C PHE A 396 -23.49 0.97 -1.12
N THR A 397 -22.39 1.05 -0.39
CA THR A 397 -21.13 1.64 -0.87
C THR A 397 -19.98 0.63 -0.76
N LEU A 398 -19.02 0.72 -1.66
CA LEU A 398 -17.80 -0.09 -1.60
C LEU A 398 -16.82 0.52 -0.59
N ILE A 399 -16.23 -0.34 0.24
CA ILE A 399 -14.97 -0.07 0.95
C ILE A 399 -13.85 -0.83 0.24
N ASP A 400 -12.74 -0.16 -0.03
CA ASP A 400 -11.48 -0.72 -0.56
C ASP A 400 -10.30 -0.08 0.17
N GLU A 401 -10.00 -0.57 1.38
CA GLU A 401 -9.01 0.01 2.27
C GLU A 401 -7.98 -1.02 2.72
N VAL A 402 -6.70 -0.64 2.66
CA VAL A 402 -5.58 -1.44 3.20
C VAL A 402 -5.44 -1.14 4.69
N ALA A 403 -5.35 -2.18 5.50
CA ALA A 403 -5.18 -2.05 6.94
C ALA A 403 -3.78 -1.51 7.28
N PRO A 404 -3.67 -0.49 8.14
CA PRO A 404 -2.38 0.10 8.53
C PRO A 404 -1.59 -0.77 9.50
N SER A 405 -2.20 -1.84 10.02
CA SER A 405 -1.60 -2.78 10.95
C SER A 405 -2.36 -4.11 10.95
N THR A 406 -1.83 -5.11 11.65
CA THR A 406 -2.46 -6.43 11.85
C THR A 406 -3.51 -6.46 12.96
N SER A 407 -3.87 -5.31 13.52
CA SER A 407 -4.81 -5.23 14.62
C SER A 407 -6.25 -5.51 14.18
N PRO A 408 -6.94 -6.50 14.77
CA PRO A 408 -8.36 -6.74 14.49
C PRO A 408 -9.25 -5.55 14.89
N SER A 409 -8.79 -4.71 15.81
CA SER A 409 -9.51 -3.51 16.24
C SER A 409 -9.75 -2.53 15.07
N TRP A 410 -8.81 -2.43 14.11
CA TRP A 410 -9.00 -1.58 12.94
C TRP A 410 -10.19 -2.03 12.09
N PHE A 411 -10.35 -3.32 11.86
CA PHE A 411 -11.44 -3.89 11.07
C PHE A 411 -12.82 -3.63 11.71
N VAL A 412 -12.97 -3.92 13.01
CA VAL A 412 -14.27 -3.79 13.66
C VAL A 412 -14.69 -2.32 13.84
N ARG A 413 -13.76 -1.39 14.02
CA ARG A 413 -14.06 0.03 14.22
C ARG A 413 -14.71 0.72 13.05
N HIS A 414 -14.55 0.22 11.84
CA HIS A 414 -15.26 0.72 10.66
C HIS A 414 -16.77 0.62 10.79
N PHE A 415 -17.28 -0.26 11.65
CA PHE A 415 -18.69 -0.55 11.84
C PHE A 415 -19.23 -0.02 13.17
N HIS A 416 -18.50 0.88 13.82
CA HIS A 416 -18.91 1.54 15.05
C HIS A 416 -20.12 2.44 14.81
N CYS A 417 -21.08 2.48 15.76
CA CYS A 417 -22.23 3.38 15.72
C CYS A 417 -21.78 4.85 15.68
N GLY A 418 -22.31 5.58 14.74
CA GLY A 418 -21.83 6.93 14.41
C GLY A 418 -20.85 7.01 13.23
N ALA A 419 -20.19 5.91 12.85
CA ALA A 419 -19.37 5.82 11.63
C ALA A 419 -20.18 5.32 10.43
N VAL A 420 -21.19 4.47 10.66
CA VAL A 420 -22.01 3.82 9.62
C VAL A 420 -23.50 4.07 9.86
N ALA A 421 -24.31 3.98 8.80
CA ALA A 421 -25.74 4.22 8.86
C ALA A 421 -26.52 3.11 9.61
N ILE A 422 -26.01 1.89 9.59
CA ILE A 422 -26.55 0.72 10.28
C ILE A 422 -25.44 0.14 11.14
N CYS A 423 -25.65 0.06 12.44
CA CYS A 423 -24.69 -0.48 13.39
C CYS A 423 -25.35 -1.47 14.36
N ASP A 424 -24.59 -2.01 15.29
CA ASP A 424 -25.07 -2.90 16.34
C ASP A 424 -24.48 -2.50 17.70
N ASP A 425 -25.34 -2.09 18.62
CA ASP A 425 -24.96 -1.60 19.96
C ASP A 425 -24.19 -2.66 20.76
N GLN A 426 -24.44 -3.96 20.53
CA GLN A 426 -23.71 -5.03 21.24
C GLN A 426 -22.27 -5.15 20.70
N ALA A 427 -22.09 -5.01 19.38
CA ALA A 427 -20.74 -4.94 18.80
C ALA A 427 -19.97 -3.74 19.36
N ASP A 428 -20.62 -2.57 19.48
CA ASP A 428 -20.00 -1.37 20.07
C ASP A 428 -19.59 -1.58 21.51
N GLN A 429 -20.49 -2.15 22.34
CA GLN A 429 -20.16 -2.46 23.73
C GLN A 429 -18.96 -3.39 23.86
N LEU A 430 -18.89 -4.43 22.99
CA LEU A 430 -17.74 -5.34 22.97
C LEU A 430 -16.44 -4.62 22.58
N MET A 431 -16.50 -3.70 21.61
CA MET A 431 -15.35 -2.89 21.21
C MET A 431 -14.90 -1.95 22.32
N ASP A 432 -15.83 -1.33 23.04
CA ASP A 432 -15.52 -0.43 24.15
C ASP A 432 -14.90 -1.17 25.35
N VAL A 433 -15.45 -2.34 25.69
CA VAL A 433 -14.85 -3.21 26.72
C VAL A 433 -13.47 -3.69 26.28
N ALA A 434 -13.29 -4.08 25.01
CA ALA A 434 -11.99 -4.49 24.49
C ALA A 434 -10.95 -3.35 24.56
N ARG A 435 -11.37 -2.11 24.33
CA ARG A 435 -10.49 -0.93 24.43
C ARG A 435 -9.89 -0.76 25.82
N GLN A 436 -10.70 -1.03 26.85
CA GLN A 436 -10.34 -0.89 28.25
C GLN A 436 -9.66 -2.14 28.85
N THR A 437 -9.72 -3.28 28.13
CA THR A 437 -9.17 -4.55 28.60
C THR A 437 -7.65 -4.58 28.46
N PRO A 438 -6.88 -4.68 29.56
CA PRO A 438 -5.41 -4.67 29.50
C PRO A 438 -4.84 -6.02 29.04
N VAL A 439 -5.52 -7.14 29.32
CA VAL A 439 -5.05 -8.49 29.01
C VAL A 439 -5.25 -8.78 27.51
N PRO A 440 -4.17 -8.97 26.71
CA PRO A 440 -4.27 -9.09 25.25
C PRO A 440 -5.21 -10.21 24.80
N GLN A 441 -5.14 -11.40 25.39
CA GLN A 441 -5.98 -12.55 25.02
C GLN A 441 -7.47 -12.26 25.22
N GLN A 442 -7.83 -11.62 26.35
CA GLN A 442 -9.22 -11.24 26.62
C GLN A 442 -9.69 -10.17 25.63
N ARG A 443 -8.83 -9.18 25.35
CA ARG A 443 -9.12 -8.13 24.37
C ARG A 443 -9.37 -8.72 22.99
N TYR A 444 -8.52 -9.64 22.52
CA TYR A 444 -8.70 -10.28 21.21
C TYR A 444 -9.97 -11.13 21.15
N ALA A 445 -10.31 -11.82 22.24
CA ALA A 445 -11.57 -12.58 22.32
C ALA A 445 -12.80 -11.66 22.22
N LEU A 446 -12.77 -10.48 22.84
CA LEU A 446 -13.84 -9.48 22.73
C LEU A 446 -13.95 -8.91 21.30
N LEU A 447 -12.82 -8.60 20.67
CA LEU A 447 -12.80 -8.14 19.28
C LEU A 447 -13.30 -9.20 18.29
N ALA A 448 -12.97 -10.48 18.52
CA ALA A 448 -13.51 -11.60 17.73
C ALA A 448 -15.04 -11.72 17.90
N GLN A 449 -15.56 -11.54 19.11
CA GLN A 449 -17.01 -11.52 19.38
C GLN A 449 -17.68 -10.33 18.71
N ALA A 450 -17.08 -9.13 18.76
CA ALA A 450 -17.60 -7.96 18.04
C ALA A 450 -17.66 -8.20 16.54
N ALA A 451 -16.61 -8.77 15.94
CA ALA A 451 -16.58 -9.12 14.52
C ALA A 451 -17.64 -10.16 14.16
N ALA A 452 -17.79 -11.23 14.96
CA ALA A 452 -18.83 -12.22 14.76
C ALA A 452 -20.24 -11.61 14.82
N ARG A 453 -20.45 -10.61 15.67
CA ARG A 453 -21.70 -9.86 15.75
C ARG A 453 -21.94 -9.02 14.50
N ILE A 454 -20.91 -8.33 14.00
CA ILE A 454 -20.95 -7.57 12.74
C ILE A 454 -21.30 -8.49 11.56
N ASP A 455 -20.65 -9.67 11.49
CA ASP A 455 -20.94 -10.68 10.47
C ASP A 455 -22.37 -11.22 10.59
N GLN A 456 -22.85 -11.50 11.81
CA GLN A 456 -24.22 -11.96 12.06
C GLN A 456 -25.25 -10.93 11.63
N MET A 457 -25.01 -9.66 11.93
CA MET A 457 -25.88 -8.55 11.57
C MET A 457 -25.70 -8.09 10.12
N GLN A 458 -24.78 -8.71 9.37
CA GLN A 458 -24.49 -8.38 7.97
C GLN A 458 -24.26 -6.87 7.76
N LEU A 459 -23.46 -6.26 8.64
CA LEU A 459 -23.08 -4.84 8.54
C LEU A 459 -22.03 -4.61 7.46
N PHE A 460 -21.41 -5.68 6.99
CA PHE A 460 -20.46 -5.73 5.90
C PHE A 460 -20.74 -6.96 5.02
N ILE A 461 -20.65 -6.80 3.72
CA ILE A 461 -20.67 -7.91 2.75
C ILE A 461 -19.25 -8.07 2.22
N PRO A 462 -18.41 -8.90 2.86
CA PRO A 462 -17.03 -9.12 2.43
C PRO A 462 -16.99 -9.80 1.07
N ILE A 463 -16.03 -9.38 0.24
CA ILE A 463 -15.85 -9.94 -1.11
C ILE A 463 -14.50 -10.64 -1.23
N THR A 464 -13.41 -9.90 -1.03
CA THR A 464 -12.02 -10.39 -1.13
C THR A 464 -11.07 -9.48 -0.32
N ALA A 465 -9.75 -9.64 -0.49
CA ALA A 465 -8.76 -8.67 -0.02
C ALA A 465 -8.70 -7.43 -0.92
N PRO A 466 -8.25 -6.27 -0.41
CA PRO A 466 -7.90 -5.14 -1.26
C PRO A 466 -6.86 -5.54 -2.31
N ILE A 467 -7.04 -5.05 -3.54
CA ILE A 467 -6.09 -5.31 -4.62
C ILE A 467 -5.23 -4.07 -4.81
N ARG A 468 -3.93 -4.24 -4.65
CA ARG A 468 -2.91 -3.22 -4.92
C ARG A 468 -1.89 -3.82 -5.85
N TRP A 469 -1.49 -3.03 -6.86
CA TRP A 469 -0.54 -3.48 -7.86
C TRP A 469 0.44 -2.37 -8.26
N SER A 470 1.58 -2.80 -8.77
CA SER A 470 2.65 -1.95 -9.28
C SER A 470 3.18 -2.50 -10.59
N LEU A 471 3.73 -1.65 -11.45
CA LEU A 471 4.56 -2.07 -12.58
C LEU A 471 6.02 -1.81 -12.24
N VAL A 472 6.83 -2.85 -12.32
CA VAL A 472 8.24 -2.83 -11.91
C VAL A 472 9.11 -3.27 -13.08
N SER A 473 9.99 -2.40 -13.55
CA SER A 473 10.93 -2.71 -14.61
C SER A 473 11.92 -3.78 -14.17
N GLY A 474 12.31 -4.67 -15.08
CA GLY A 474 13.38 -5.65 -14.82
C GLY A 474 14.74 -5.03 -14.49
N ARG A 475 14.90 -3.72 -14.71
CA ARG A 475 16.12 -2.96 -14.32
C ARG A 475 16.15 -2.58 -12.85
N ILE A 476 15.04 -2.73 -12.10
CA ILE A 476 14.94 -2.39 -10.69
C ILE A 476 15.09 -3.64 -9.84
N GLN A 477 15.96 -3.55 -8.83
CA GLN A 477 16.05 -4.48 -7.70
C GLN A 477 15.54 -3.81 -6.42
N GLY A 478 15.31 -4.60 -5.37
CA GLY A 478 14.89 -4.10 -4.06
C GLY A 478 13.38 -3.87 -3.92
N PHE A 479 12.59 -3.95 -5.00
CA PHE A 479 11.13 -3.88 -4.89
C PHE A 479 10.56 -5.17 -4.31
N ALA A 480 9.78 -5.05 -3.24
CA ALA A 480 9.03 -6.15 -2.64
C ALA A 480 7.56 -5.77 -2.43
N GLY A 481 6.65 -6.69 -2.74
CA GLY A 481 5.25 -6.55 -2.34
C GLY A 481 5.09 -6.75 -0.84
N ASN A 482 4.25 -5.96 -0.19
CA ASN A 482 4.03 -6.07 1.24
C ASN A 482 2.56 -5.86 1.62
N ARG A 483 2.19 -6.32 2.83
CA ARG A 483 0.80 -6.31 3.29
C ARG A 483 0.17 -4.93 3.47
N TYR A 484 1.00 -3.88 3.55
CA TYR A 484 0.57 -2.49 3.71
C TYR A 484 0.45 -1.76 2.37
N ALA A 485 0.94 -2.38 1.28
CA ALA A 485 1.05 -1.76 -0.05
C ALA A 485 1.77 -0.40 0.01
N ARG A 486 2.80 -0.32 0.86
CA ARG A 486 3.67 0.85 1.03
C ARG A 486 5.04 0.55 0.43
N HIS A 487 5.52 1.43 -0.45
CA HIS A 487 6.72 1.19 -1.23
C HIS A 487 7.68 2.36 -1.10
N THR A 488 8.69 2.16 -0.27
CA THR A 488 9.80 3.11 -0.17
C THR A 488 10.65 3.08 -1.44
N LEU A 489 11.15 4.25 -1.85
CA LEU A 489 12.10 4.36 -2.96
C LEU A 489 13.56 4.18 -2.48
N THR A 490 13.76 4.03 -1.17
CA THR A 490 15.08 4.00 -0.53
C THR A 490 15.88 2.75 -0.88
N ASP A 491 15.17 1.61 -1.02
CA ASP A 491 15.80 0.29 -1.22
C ASP A 491 15.88 -0.11 -2.69
N LEU A 492 15.48 0.80 -3.59
CA LEU A 492 15.48 0.52 -5.02
C LEU A 492 16.86 0.78 -5.62
N GLU A 493 17.39 -0.21 -6.30
CA GLU A 493 18.66 -0.14 -7.04
C GLU A 493 18.42 -0.36 -8.53
N GLN A 494 19.11 0.43 -9.37
CA GLN A 494 19.10 0.19 -10.81
C GLN A 494 20.24 -0.78 -11.17
N GLN A 495 19.89 -1.86 -11.87
CA GLN A 495 20.91 -2.69 -12.50
C GLN A 495 21.59 -1.94 -13.65
N PRO A 496 22.93 -2.05 -13.78
CA PRO A 496 23.60 -1.61 -14.99
C PRO A 496 22.96 -2.33 -16.18
N GLY A 497 22.52 -1.59 -17.19
CA GLY A 497 21.94 -2.19 -18.39
C GLY A 497 22.94 -3.18 -18.96
N THR A 498 22.56 -4.47 -19.05
CA THR A 498 23.22 -5.41 -19.94
C THR A 498 22.93 -4.88 -21.33
N GLY A 499 23.91 -4.17 -21.92
CA GLY A 499 23.78 -3.70 -23.28
C GLY A 499 23.55 -4.91 -24.20
N ASP A 500 22.37 -4.98 -24.81
CA ASP A 500 22.10 -5.81 -25.98
C ASP A 500 22.80 -5.22 -27.21
#